data_05335fd9dd5f4b36acb6a7700d5ac298
#
_entry.id   05335fd9dd5f4b36acb6a7700d5ac298
#
_cell.length_a   1.000
_cell.length_b   1.000
_cell.length_c   1.000
_cell.angle_alpha   90.00
_cell.angle_beta   90.00
_cell.angle_gamma   90.00
#
_symmetry.space_group_name_H-M   'P 1'
#
loop_
_entity.id
_entity.type
_entity.pdbx_description
1 polymer ?
#
loop_
_entity_poly.entity_id
_entity_poly.type
_entity_poly.pdbx_seq_one_letter_code
_entity_poly.pdbx_strand_id
1 'polypeptide(L)'
;MSKHKRPFDQNLVNAINKLNWPLFNNEGIKVFLRHNSRYESAAEHISGKIHELKVRDIEILPAILKQPLFVKIDKRKGKLYFGKRRGVNKFPFLKIVVRVENDKTETIITVCSSKRCF
;
A
#
# COMPACT_ATOMS: atom_id res chain seq x y z
N MET A 1 -18.79 20.67 1.13
CA MET A 1 -17.74 20.92 0.15
C MET A 1 -16.38 20.48 0.67
N SER A 2 -15.73 19.65 -0.07
CA SER A 2 -14.45 19.09 0.39
C SER A 2 -13.28 19.80 -0.30
N LYS A 3 -12.93 20.97 0.19
CA LYS A 3 -11.82 21.76 -0.35
C LYS A 3 -10.46 21.08 -0.24
N HIS A 4 -10.36 20.11 0.67
CA HIS A 4 -9.08 19.52 1.01
C HIS A 4 -8.90 18.13 0.44
N LYS A 5 -9.90 17.62 -0.26
CA LYS A 5 -9.83 16.30 -0.87
C LYS A 5 -8.93 16.35 -2.10
N ARG A 6 -7.90 15.52 -2.09
CA ARG A 6 -6.96 15.45 -3.21
C ARG A 6 -7.56 14.65 -4.37
N PRO A 7 -7.16 14.97 -5.61
CA PRO A 7 -7.56 14.15 -6.74
C PRO A 7 -7.09 12.70 -6.56
N PHE A 8 -7.94 11.77 -6.92
CA PHE A 8 -7.60 10.35 -6.86
C PHE A 8 -8.25 9.63 -8.04
N ASP A 9 -7.74 8.41 -8.30
CA ASP A 9 -8.25 7.56 -9.38
C ASP A 9 -9.28 6.61 -8.81
N GLN A 10 -10.53 6.75 -9.22
CA GLN A 10 -11.62 5.90 -8.74
C GLN A 10 -11.40 4.43 -9.09
N ASN A 11 -10.73 4.14 -10.20
CA ASN A 11 -10.44 2.75 -10.58
C ASN A 11 -9.49 2.10 -9.57
N LEU A 12 -8.54 2.86 -9.04
CA LEU A 12 -7.65 2.36 -7.99
C LEU A 12 -8.40 2.13 -6.69
N VAL A 13 -9.28 3.05 -6.32
CA VAL A 13 -10.12 2.88 -5.12
C VAL A 13 -10.95 1.60 -5.23
N ASN A 14 -11.56 1.39 -6.40
CA ASN A 14 -12.36 0.19 -6.63
C ASN A 14 -11.52 -1.08 -6.52
N ALA A 15 -10.31 -1.06 -7.08
CA ALA A 15 -9.41 -2.22 -7.01
C ALA A 15 -9.01 -2.52 -5.56
N ILE A 16 -8.70 -1.49 -4.79
CA ILE A 16 -8.35 -1.64 -3.36
C ILE A 16 -9.52 -2.26 -2.59
N ASN A 17 -10.72 -1.77 -2.83
CA ASN A 17 -11.91 -2.25 -2.12
C ASN A 17 -12.30 -3.68 -2.51
N LYS A 18 -11.84 -4.16 -3.67
CA LYS A 18 -12.09 -5.53 -4.11
C LYS A 18 -11.17 -6.56 -3.48
N LEU A 19 -10.09 -6.13 -2.86
CA LEU A 19 -9.17 -7.06 -2.20
C LEU A 19 -9.86 -7.70 -0.99
N ASN A 20 -9.46 -8.92 -0.68
CA ASN A 20 -10.04 -9.69 0.43
C ASN A 20 -9.39 -9.30 1.75
N TRP A 21 -9.79 -8.17 2.30
CA TRP A 21 -9.28 -7.71 3.58
C TRP A 21 -9.76 -8.59 4.74
N PRO A 22 -8.95 -8.91 5.74
CA PRO A 22 -7.53 -8.52 5.83
C PRO A 22 -6.65 -9.34 4.88
N LEU A 23 -5.55 -8.76 4.45
CA LEU A 23 -4.52 -9.48 3.73
C LEU A 23 -3.58 -10.16 4.75
N PHE A 24 -2.64 -10.96 4.27
CA PHE A 24 -1.68 -11.65 5.15
C PHE A 24 -0.26 -11.40 4.66
N ASN A 25 0.65 -11.17 5.58
CA ASN A 25 2.05 -11.00 5.24
C ASN A 25 2.77 -12.37 5.18
N ASN A 26 4.08 -12.33 4.98
CA ASN A 26 4.92 -13.52 4.86
C ASN A 26 5.02 -14.35 6.16
N GLU A 27 4.55 -13.79 7.27
CA GLU A 27 4.54 -14.48 8.56
C GLU A 27 3.13 -14.89 8.98
N GLY A 28 2.15 -14.71 8.10
CA GLY A 28 0.76 -15.02 8.41
C GLY A 28 0.06 -13.98 9.27
N ILE A 29 0.67 -12.82 9.42
CA ILE A 29 0.09 -11.72 10.20
C ILE A 29 -0.98 -11.01 9.37
N LYS A 30 -2.11 -10.68 10.00
CA LYS A 30 -3.20 -9.97 9.34
C LYS A 30 -2.81 -8.53 9.06
N VAL A 31 -3.06 -8.09 7.82
CA VAL A 31 -2.75 -6.74 7.36
C VAL A 31 -4.05 -6.06 6.94
N PHE A 32 -4.38 -5.00 7.63
CA PHE A 32 -5.60 -4.23 7.39
C PHE A 32 -5.27 -2.93 6.66
N LEU A 33 -6.27 -2.35 6.03
CA LEU A 33 -6.16 -1.02 5.48
C LEU A 33 -6.48 -0.01 6.59
N ARG A 34 -5.71 1.08 6.65
CA ARG A 34 -5.93 2.13 7.64
C ARG A 34 -7.35 2.68 7.53
N HIS A 35 -7.95 3.01 8.65
CA HIS A 35 -9.22 3.73 8.68
C HIS A 35 -9.11 5.08 8.00
N ASN A 36 -10.24 5.64 7.65
CA ASN A 36 -10.29 6.92 6.97
C ASN A 36 -9.52 7.99 7.76
N SER A 37 -8.77 8.78 7.02
CA SER A 37 -8.17 9.98 7.55
C SER A 37 -9.25 11.06 7.69
N ARG A 38 -8.85 12.21 8.21
CA ARG A 38 -9.77 13.33 8.42
C ARG A 38 -10.45 13.80 7.14
N TYR A 39 -9.76 13.75 6.01
CA TYR A 39 -10.23 14.32 4.75
C TYR A 39 -10.47 13.30 3.65
N GLU A 40 -9.90 12.12 3.78
CA GLU A 40 -9.99 11.11 2.73
C GLU A 40 -9.85 9.71 3.32
N SER A 41 -10.39 8.72 2.63
CA SER A 41 -10.18 7.33 3.01
C SER A 41 -8.74 6.90 2.68
N ALA A 42 -8.28 5.82 3.31
CA ALA A 42 -6.97 5.27 2.99
C ALA A 42 -6.89 4.86 1.52
N ALA A 43 -7.98 4.29 0.98
CA ALA A 43 -8.04 3.92 -0.43
C ALA A 43 -7.88 5.15 -1.34
N GLU A 44 -8.54 6.25 -1.01
CA GLU A 44 -8.41 7.50 -1.77
C GLU A 44 -7.00 8.07 -1.68
N HIS A 45 -6.42 8.03 -0.49
CA HIS A 45 -5.05 8.52 -0.30
C HIS A 45 -4.05 7.74 -1.17
N ILE A 46 -4.13 6.41 -1.14
CA ILE A 46 -3.25 5.54 -1.92
C ILE A 46 -3.46 5.76 -3.41
N SER A 47 -4.70 6.03 -3.81
CA SER A 47 -5.09 6.22 -5.21
C SER A 47 -4.76 7.62 -5.75
N GLY A 48 -4.13 8.47 -4.96
CA GLY A 48 -3.76 9.82 -5.38
C GLY A 48 -2.75 9.81 -6.50
N LYS A 49 -2.82 10.82 -7.37
CA LYS A 49 -1.97 10.90 -8.56
C LYS A 49 -0.48 10.99 -8.22
N ILE A 50 -0.13 11.52 -7.07
CA ILE A 50 1.28 11.64 -6.66
C ILE A 50 1.94 10.28 -6.42
N HIS A 51 1.16 9.24 -6.19
CA HIS A 51 1.70 7.90 -5.98
C HIS A 51 1.97 7.17 -7.30
N GLU A 52 1.39 7.63 -8.38
CA GLU A 52 1.59 7.10 -9.74
C GLU A 52 1.35 5.59 -9.86
N LEU A 53 0.35 5.08 -9.15
CA LEU A 53 0.03 3.67 -9.16
C LEU A 53 -0.93 3.32 -10.30
N LYS A 54 -0.90 2.05 -10.69
CA LYS A 54 -1.81 1.46 -11.67
C LYS A 54 -2.66 0.40 -10.97
N VAL A 55 -3.76 0.03 -11.60
CA VAL A 55 -4.63 -1.03 -11.05
C VAL A 55 -3.84 -2.33 -10.83
N ARG A 56 -2.93 -2.66 -11.76
CA ARG A 56 -2.09 -3.86 -11.61
C ARG A 56 -1.22 -3.82 -10.37
N ASP A 57 -0.82 -2.64 -9.91
CA ASP A 57 -0.05 -2.48 -8.67
C ASP A 57 -0.88 -2.88 -7.46
N ILE A 58 -2.16 -2.53 -7.48
CA ILE A 58 -3.09 -2.90 -6.41
C ILE A 58 -3.31 -4.41 -6.40
N GLU A 59 -3.46 -5.00 -7.58
CA GLU A 59 -3.71 -6.43 -7.71
C GLU A 59 -2.57 -7.28 -7.19
N ILE A 60 -1.34 -6.78 -7.22
CA ILE A 60 -0.19 -7.53 -6.72
C ILE A 60 0.11 -7.30 -5.24
N LEU A 61 -0.61 -6.41 -4.56
CA LEU A 61 -0.38 -6.15 -3.13
C LEU A 61 -0.40 -7.42 -2.28
N PRO A 62 -1.39 -8.32 -2.41
CA PRO A 62 -1.39 -9.53 -1.59
C PRO A 62 -0.17 -10.39 -1.82
N ALA A 63 0.28 -10.51 -3.07
CA ALA A 63 1.45 -11.32 -3.40
C ALA A 63 2.73 -10.71 -2.82
N ILE A 64 2.87 -9.39 -2.87
CA ILE A 64 4.04 -8.70 -2.32
C ILE A 64 4.11 -8.89 -0.81
N LEU A 65 2.99 -8.79 -0.11
CA LEU A 65 2.96 -8.99 1.33
C LEU A 65 3.39 -10.41 1.70
N LYS A 66 2.98 -11.41 0.91
CA LYS A 66 3.35 -12.82 1.18
C LYS A 66 4.78 -13.15 0.80
N GLN A 67 5.27 -12.54 -0.28
CA GLN A 67 6.63 -12.82 -0.78
C GLN A 67 7.31 -11.53 -1.19
N PRO A 68 7.66 -10.68 -0.24
CA PRO A 68 8.35 -9.44 -0.56
C PRO A 68 9.77 -9.71 -1.04
N LEU A 69 10.27 -8.85 -1.94
CA LEU A 69 11.67 -8.87 -2.32
C LEU A 69 12.55 -8.42 -1.16
N PHE A 70 12.06 -7.48 -0.38
CA PHE A 70 12.81 -6.91 0.71
C PHE A 70 11.86 -6.34 1.74
N VAL A 71 12.20 -6.50 3.02
CA VAL A 71 11.45 -5.93 4.13
C VAL A 71 12.40 -5.09 4.97
N LYS A 72 12.02 -3.84 5.21
CA LYS A 72 12.82 -2.93 6.01
C LYS A 72 12.04 -2.54 7.26
N ILE A 73 12.68 -2.63 8.41
CA ILE A 73 12.11 -2.16 9.67
C ILE A 73 12.59 -0.73 9.88
N ASP A 74 11.65 0.19 10.05
CA ASP A 74 11.92 1.60 10.27
C ASP A 74 11.27 2.00 11.59
N LYS A 75 12.06 2.44 12.54
CA LYS A 75 11.57 2.79 13.88
C LYS A 75 10.52 3.90 13.87
N ARG A 76 10.57 4.78 12.87
CA ARG A 76 9.63 5.90 12.79
C ARG A 76 8.37 5.53 12.03
N LYS A 77 8.52 4.75 10.96
CA LYS A 77 7.43 4.47 10.02
C LYS A 77 6.85 3.08 10.18
N GLY A 78 7.51 2.23 10.96
CA GLY A 78 7.08 0.87 11.16
C GLY A 78 7.80 -0.08 10.22
N LYS A 79 7.09 -0.65 9.26
CA LYS A 79 7.64 -1.70 8.41
C LYS A 79 7.37 -1.37 6.94
N LEU A 80 8.35 -1.61 6.11
CA LEU A 80 8.25 -1.35 4.66
C LEU A 80 8.40 -2.67 3.92
N TYR A 81 7.43 -2.98 3.05
CA TYR A 81 7.52 -4.12 2.14
C TYR A 81 7.80 -3.61 0.74
N PHE A 82 8.74 -4.23 0.05
CA PHE A 82 9.07 -3.88 -1.33
C PHE A 82 8.80 -5.06 -2.24
N GLY A 83 8.19 -4.77 -3.37
CA GLY A 83 7.96 -5.75 -4.41
C GLY A 83 8.21 -5.14 -5.77
N LYS A 84 8.37 -5.99 -6.79
CA LYS A 84 8.63 -5.53 -8.15
C LYS A 84 7.31 -5.29 -8.87
N ARG A 85 7.19 -4.14 -9.51
CA ARG A 85 6.05 -3.80 -10.35
C ARG A 85 6.17 -4.48 -11.70
N ARG A 86 5.04 -4.78 -12.33
CA ARG A 86 5.01 -5.40 -13.64
C ARG A 86 4.90 -4.35 -14.73
N GLY A 87 5.75 -4.50 -15.77
CA GLY A 87 5.66 -3.65 -16.95
C GLY A 87 5.98 -2.19 -16.72
N VAL A 88 6.74 -1.88 -15.69
CA VAL A 88 7.10 -0.51 -15.35
C VAL A 88 8.62 -0.40 -15.26
N ASN A 89 9.21 0.46 -16.11
CA ASN A 89 10.66 0.66 -16.10
C ASN A 89 11.07 1.81 -15.19
N LYS A 90 10.22 2.83 -15.11
CA LYS A 90 10.45 3.96 -14.23
C LYS A 90 9.78 3.68 -12.89
N PHE A 91 10.49 3.86 -11.79
CA PHE A 91 10.01 3.50 -10.45
C PHE A 91 9.57 2.03 -10.42
N PRO A 92 10.51 1.09 -10.61
CA PRO A 92 10.15 -0.32 -10.84
C PRO A 92 9.67 -1.08 -9.61
N PHE A 93 9.73 -0.47 -8.43
CA PHE A 93 9.35 -1.13 -7.19
C PHE A 93 8.09 -0.52 -6.59
N LEU A 94 7.32 -1.36 -5.91
CA LEU A 94 6.17 -0.94 -5.12
C LEU A 94 6.57 -1.02 -3.66
N LYS A 95 6.33 0.06 -2.92
CA LYS A 95 6.63 0.15 -1.51
C LYS A 95 5.34 0.21 -0.72
N ILE A 96 5.15 -0.75 0.18
CA ILE A 96 3.98 -0.81 1.05
C ILE A 96 4.44 -0.42 2.46
N VAL A 97 3.91 0.69 2.97
CA VAL A 97 4.25 1.19 4.30
C VAL A 97 3.18 0.73 5.27
N VAL A 98 3.57 -0.02 6.30
CA VAL A 98 2.65 -0.50 7.32
C VAL A 98 3.08 -0.03 8.70
N ARG A 99 2.09 0.14 9.58
CA ARG A 99 2.33 0.35 10.99
C ARG A 99 2.08 -0.99 11.69
N VAL A 100 3.02 -1.42 12.51
CA VAL A 100 2.87 -2.63 13.31
C VAL A 100 2.02 -2.28 14.52
N GLU A 101 0.81 -2.81 14.59
CA GLU A 101 -0.10 -2.52 15.70
C GLU A 101 0.22 -3.38 16.92
N ASN A 102 0.53 -4.66 16.66
CA ASN A 102 0.91 -5.61 17.69
C ASN A 102 1.58 -6.80 16.98
N ASP A 103 1.84 -7.88 17.72
CA ASP A 103 2.50 -9.07 17.17
C ASP A 103 1.62 -9.87 16.19
N LYS A 104 0.35 -9.51 16.03
CA LYS A 104 -0.59 -10.24 15.18
C LYS A 104 -1.26 -9.39 14.13
N THR A 105 -1.02 -8.07 14.11
CA THR A 105 -1.76 -7.16 13.26
C THR A 105 -0.88 -6.03 12.75
N GLU A 106 -0.99 -5.78 11.44
CA GLU A 106 -0.35 -4.63 10.78
C GLU A 106 -1.41 -3.84 10.03
N THR A 107 -1.15 -2.56 9.80
CA THR A 107 -2.08 -1.67 9.10
C THR A 107 -1.34 -0.95 8.00
N ILE A 108 -1.84 -1.04 6.77
CA ILE A 108 -1.26 -0.31 5.64
C ILE A 108 -1.56 1.17 5.80
N ILE A 109 -0.51 1.98 5.82
CA ILE A 109 -0.59 3.43 5.91
C ILE A 109 -0.63 4.04 4.51
N THR A 110 0.25 3.56 3.63
CA THR A 110 0.29 4.02 2.25
C THR A 110 1.01 3.02 1.36
N VAL A 111 0.81 3.19 0.05
CA VAL A 111 1.49 2.42 -0.98
C VAL A 111 1.99 3.42 -2.01
N CYS A 112 3.21 3.28 -2.46
CA CYS A 112 3.77 4.17 -3.47
C CYS A 112 4.80 3.47 -4.33
N SER A 113 5.09 4.07 -5.48
CA SER A 113 6.16 3.57 -6.35
C SER A 113 7.51 4.03 -5.81
N SER A 114 8.55 3.27 -6.13
CA SER A 114 9.88 3.56 -5.63
C SER A 114 10.93 3.19 -6.68
N LYS A 115 12.00 3.99 -6.74
CA LYS A 115 13.14 3.68 -7.60
C LYS A 115 14.02 2.58 -7.02
N ARG A 116 14.01 2.43 -5.72
CA ARG A 116 14.90 1.51 -5.01
C ARG A 116 14.11 0.59 -4.09
N CYS A 117 14.68 -0.57 -3.85
CA CYS A 117 14.11 -1.59 -2.98
C CYS A 117 14.69 -1.50 -1.56
N PHE A 118 15.20 -0.36 -1.19
CA PHE A 118 15.81 -0.19 0.15
C PHE A 118 15.85 1.27 0.57
#